data_aa74c3a311ad3640400e525842725535
#
_entry.id   aa74c3a311ad3640400e525842725535
#
_cell.length_a   1.000
_cell.length_b   1.000
_cell.length_c   1.000
_cell.angle_alpha   90.00
_cell.angle_beta   90.00
_cell.angle_gamma   90.00
#
_symmetry.space_group_name_H-M   'P 1'
#
loop_
_entity.id
_entity.type
_entity.pdbx_description
1 polymer ?
#
loop_
_entity_poly.entity_id
_entity_poly.type
_entity_poly.pdbx_seq_one_letter_code
_entity_poly.pdbx_strand_id
1 'polypeptide(L)'
;TEYSDILNLATSYVYKGRHAGYTVQTGPTPGDPATQTLQAKLDNFASVLDFGATGDGVTDDTAAINRALFQLFCRETNTTIRRSLFFPGGTYKITSSIKVPPFAQLFGDGADSSIINMSGGTTYVMRTADSLQQTGVNIGSNSATPPQSIEISGMSFNSVDNVDLILVD
;
A
#
# COMPACT_ATOMS: atom_id res chain seq x y z
N THR A 1 -17.15 -1.58 -17.48
CA THR A 1 -16.51 -1.61 -18.81
C THR A 1 -16.10 -3.02 -19.18
N GLU A 2 -15.88 -3.29 -20.44
CA GLU A 2 -15.62 -4.64 -20.97
C GLU A 2 -14.50 -5.41 -20.26
N TYR A 3 -13.42 -4.75 -19.85
CA TYR A 3 -12.30 -5.42 -19.14
C TYR A 3 -12.67 -5.88 -17.73
N SER A 4 -13.46 -5.11 -17.03
CA SER A 4 -13.97 -5.47 -15.71
C SER A 4 -14.87 -6.73 -15.78
N ASP A 5 -15.70 -6.81 -16.81
CA ASP A 5 -16.60 -7.93 -17.01
C ASP A 5 -15.85 -9.22 -17.36
N ILE A 6 -14.80 -9.13 -18.18
CA ILE A 6 -13.94 -10.28 -18.52
C ILE A 6 -13.24 -10.83 -17.26
N LEU A 7 -12.68 -9.98 -16.40
CA LEU A 7 -12.03 -10.41 -15.16
C LEU A 7 -13.02 -11.05 -14.18
N ASN A 8 -14.24 -10.52 -14.10
CA ASN A 8 -15.30 -11.10 -13.27
C ASN A 8 -15.82 -12.42 -13.80
N LEU A 9 -15.84 -12.61 -15.12
CA LEU A 9 -16.21 -13.87 -15.76
C LEU A 9 -15.15 -14.95 -15.63
N ALA A 10 -13.89 -14.58 -15.38
CA ALA A 10 -12.80 -15.54 -15.11
C ALA A 10 -12.96 -16.13 -13.71
N THR A 11 -13.79 -17.15 -13.59
CA THR A 11 -14.17 -17.77 -12.30
C THR A 11 -13.30 -18.96 -11.90
N SER A 12 -12.35 -19.35 -12.73
CA SER A 12 -11.65 -20.63 -12.60
C SER A 12 -10.14 -20.46 -12.25
N TYR A 13 -9.77 -19.36 -11.59
CA TYR A 13 -8.41 -19.26 -11.06
C TYR A 13 -8.20 -20.28 -9.94
N VAL A 14 -7.18 -21.11 -10.10
CA VAL A 14 -6.71 -22.07 -9.09
C VAL A 14 -5.21 -21.84 -8.86
N TYR A 15 -4.80 -21.74 -7.61
CA TYR A 15 -3.39 -21.66 -7.29
C TYR A 15 -2.69 -22.98 -7.63
N LYS A 16 -1.70 -22.96 -8.50
CA LYS A 16 -1.00 -24.16 -8.93
C LYS A 16 0.34 -24.37 -8.25
N GLY A 17 0.92 -23.33 -7.70
CA GLY A 17 2.28 -23.39 -7.16
C GLY A 17 3.32 -23.73 -8.25
N ARG A 18 4.58 -23.67 -7.89
CA ARG A 18 5.69 -24.12 -8.75
C ARG A 18 6.59 -25.04 -7.95
N HIS A 19 6.23 -26.31 -7.90
CA HIS A 19 7.11 -27.32 -7.36
C HIS A 19 7.24 -28.49 -8.35
N ALA A 20 8.46 -28.85 -8.66
CA ALA A 20 8.71 -30.04 -9.44
C ALA A 20 8.36 -31.29 -8.61
N GLY A 21 7.54 -32.17 -9.15
CA GLY A 21 7.29 -33.49 -8.59
C GLY A 21 5.99 -33.67 -7.79
N TYR A 22 5.19 -32.61 -7.57
CA TYR A 22 3.85 -32.78 -7.00
C TYR A 22 2.86 -31.70 -7.44
N THR A 23 1.58 -32.02 -7.36
CA THR A 23 0.48 -31.08 -7.61
C THR A 23 -0.02 -30.55 -6.27
N VAL A 24 -0.10 -29.23 -6.16
CA VAL A 24 -0.63 -28.57 -4.93
C VAL A 24 -2.12 -28.88 -4.82
N GLN A 25 -2.52 -29.47 -3.71
CA GLN A 25 -3.95 -29.62 -3.36
C GLN A 25 -4.43 -28.34 -2.70
N THR A 26 -5.34 -27.63 -3.34
CA THR A 26 -5.90 -26.35 -2.83
C THR A 26 -7.28 -26.49 -2.23
N GLY A 27 -7.99 -27.57 -2.51
CA GLY A 27 -9.31 -27.86 -1.98
C GLY A 27 -9.33 -29.08 -1.07
N PRO A 28 -10.51 -29.49 -0.60
CA PRO A 28 -10.67 -30.63 0.30
C PRO A 28 -10.16 -31.93 -0.29
N THR A 29 -10.24 -32.09 -1.59
CA THR A 29 -9.72 -33.24 -2.34
C THR A 29 -8.91 -32.80 -3.55
N PRO A 30 -8.05 -33.66 -4.11
CA PRO A 30 -7.32 -33.32 -5.35
C PRO A 30 -8.23 -33.04 -6.55
N GLY A 31 -9.42 -33.62 -6.57
CA GLY A 31 -10.38 -33.44 -7.66
C GLY A 31 -11.33 -32.25 -7.50
N ASP A 32 -11.27 -31.55 -6.36
CA ASP A 32 -12.13 -30.42 -6.03
C ASP A 32 -11.29 -29.22 -5.57
N PRO A 33 -10.58 -28.56 -6.48
CA PRO A 33 -9.73 -27.44 -6.14
C PRO A 33 -10.52 -26.19 -5.73
N ALA A 34 -9.98 -25.42 -4.80
CA ALA A 34 -10.55 -24.12 -4.47
C ALA A 34 -10.40 -23.16 -5.65
N THR A 35 -11.52 -22.57 -6.07
CA THR A 35 -11.57 -21.63 -7.18
C THR A 35 -11.99 -20.24 -6.71
N GLN A 36 -11.52 -19.22 -7.40
CA GLN A 36 -11.96 -17.85 -7.21
C GLN A 36 -11.94 -17.10 -8.55
N THR A 37 -12.60 -15.94 -8.60
CA THR A 37 -12.48 -15.10 -9.79
C THR A 37 -11.08 -14.49 -9.88
N LEU A 38 -10.64 -14.16 -11.09
CA LEU A 38 -9.36 -13.47 -11.27
C LEU A 38 -9.38 -12.10 -10.60
N GLN A 39 -10.50 -11.37 -10.67
CA GLN A 39 -10.68 -10.09 -9.98
C GLN A 39 -10.50 -10.25 -8.46
N ALA A 40 -11.17 -11.22 -7.84
CA ALA A 40 -11.02 -11.48 -6.40
C ALA A 40 -9.59 -11.84 -6.01
N LYS A 41 -8.87 -12.55 -6.89
CA LYS A 41 -7.45 -12.84 -6.67
C LYS A 41 -6.58 -11.59 -6.72
N LEU A 42 -6.80 -10.68 -7.66
CA LEU A 42 -6.07 -9.43 -7.80
C LEU A 42 -6.39 -8.47 -6.64
N ASP A 43 -7.64 -8.41 -6.20
CA ASP A 43 -8.09 -7.54 -5.10
C ASP A 43 -7.52 -7.94 -3.73
N ASN A 44 -6.90 -9.11 -3.63
CA ASN A 44 -6.19 -9.49 -2.41
C ASN A 44 -4.90 -8.69 -2.18
N PHE A 45 -4.46 -7.90 -3.15
CA PHE A 45 -3.18 -7.22 -3.15
C PHE A 45 -3.37 -5.76 -3.57
N ALA A 46 -2.94 -4.82 -2.73
CA ALA A 46 -3.01 -3.39 -3.01
C ALA A 46 -1.60 -2.81 -3.15
N SER A 47 -1.35 -2.11 -4.24
CA SER A 47 -0.10 -1.43 -4.54
C SER A 47 -0.30 0.07 -4.66
N VAL A 48 0.73 0.87 -4.36
CA VAL A 48 0.70 2.32 -4.61
C VAL A 48 0.50 2.64 -6.09
N LEU A 49 0.88 1.74 -6.99
CA LEU A 49 0.66 1.89 -8.42
C LEU A 49 -0.83 1.88 -8.79
N ASP A 50 -1.65 1.13 -8.05
CA ASP A 50 -3.11 1.10 -8.23
C ASP A 50 -3.76 2.47 -7.94
N PHE A 51 -3.06 3.32 -7.20
CA PHE A 51 -3.48 4.68 -6.86
C PHE A 51 -2.80 5.77 -7.68
N GLY A 52 -1.99 5.37 -8.66
CA GLY A 52 -1.37 6.27 -9.64
C GLY A 52 0.04 6.74 -9.30
N ALA A 53 0.72 6.10 -8.35
CA ALA A 53 2.16 6.32 -8.16
C ALA A 53 2.95 5.70 -9.32
N THR A 54 4.10 6.28 -9.65
CA THR A 54 4.95 5.82 -10.76
C THR A 54 6.25 5.16 -10.30
N GLY A 55 6.86 5.66 -9.23
CA GLY A 55 8.12 5.13 -8.71
C GLY A 55 9.33 5.35 -9.64
N ASP A 56 9.26 6.37 -10.52
CA ASP A 56 10.28 6.66 -11.54
C ASP A 56 11.39 7.62 -11.07
N GLY A 57 11.29 8.11 -9.83
CA GLY A 57 12.22 9.07 -9.23
C GLY A 57 12.06 10.52 -9.72
N VAL A 58 11.15 10.77 -10.65
CA VAL A 58 10.95 12.10 -11.29
C VAL A 58 9.56 12.65 -11.00
N THR A 59 8.53 11.84 -11.22
CA THR A 59 7.14 12.18 -10.97
C THR A 59 6.88 12.36 -9.48
N ASP A 60 6.10 13.36 -9.11
CA ASP A 60 5.70 13.57 -7.71
C ASP A 60 4.60 12.59 -7.31
N ASP A 61 4.94 11.59 -6.55
CA ASP A 61 4.04 10.53 -6.09
C ASP A 61 3.32 10.86 -4.76
N THR A 62 3.55 12.05 -4.19
CA THR A 62 2.99 12.44 -2.88
C THR A 62 1.48 12.25 -2.81
N ALA A 63 0.76 12.77 -3.79
CA ALA A 63 -0.70 12.71 -3.81
C ALA A 63 -1.23 11.29 -3.99
N ALA A 64 -0.56 10.48 -4.81
CA ALA A 64 -0.93 9.10 -5.06
C ALA A 64 -0.76 8.24 -3.79
N ILE A 65 0.38 8.37 -3.12
CA ILE A 65 0.67 7.64 -1.88
C ILE A 65 -0.30 8.04 -0.76
N ASN A 66 -0.51 9.33 -0.55
CA ASN A 66 -1.46 9.81 0.46
C ASN A 66 -2.89 9.37 0.16
N ARG A 67 -3.28 9.32 -1.11
CA ARG A 67 -4.59 8.78 -1.53
C ARG A 67 -4.73 7.31 -1.18
N ALA A 68 -3.71 6.50 -1.45
CA ALA A 68 -3.70 5.09 -1.10
C ALA A 68 -3.88 4.88 0.42
N LEU A 69 -3.09 5.59 1.22
CA LEU A 69 -3.15 5.52 2.68
C LEU A 69 -4.53 5.94 3.21
N PHE A 70 -5.09 7.02 2.67
CA PHE A 70 -6.42 7.48 3.05
C PHE A 70 -7.51 6.46 2.71
N GLN A 71 -7.53 5.94 1.50
CA GLN A 71 -8.57 5.00 1.06
C GLN A 71 -8.50 3.67 1.83
N LEU A 72 -7.31 3.13 2.04
CA LEU A 72 -7.14 1.82 2.68
C LEU A 72 -7.31 1.85 4.20
N PHE A 73 -6.94 2.95 4.88
CA PHE A 73 -6.83 2.95 6.34
C PHE A 73 -7.70 3.99 7.05
N CYS A 74 -8.15 5.03 6.36
CA CYS A 74 -9.07 6.02 6.94
C CYS A 74 -10.51 5.78 6.49
N ARG A 75 -10.70 5.53 5.21
CA ARG A 75 -12.03 5.37 4.63
C ARG A 75 -12.58 3.97 4.79
N GLU A 76 -11.71 2.96 4.68
CA GLU A 76 -12.08 1.59 4.94
C GLU A 76 -12.10 1.32 6.47
N THR A 77 -13.29 1.20 6.99
CA THR A 77 -13.52 0.95 8.42
C THR A 77 -13.61 -0.53 8.76
N ASN A 78 -13.90 -1.37 7.76
CA ASN A 78 -13.95 -2.81 7.98
C ASN A 78 -12.53 -3.40 7.95
N THR A 79 -12.03 -3.75 9.13
CA THR A 79 -10.67 -4.28 9.29
C THR A 79 -10.44 -5.60 8.58
N THR A 80 -11.49 -6.37 8.28
CA THR A 80 -11.36 -7.68 7.61
C THR A 80 -11.06 -7.55 6.11
N ILE A 81 -11.37 -6.40 5.50
CA ILE A 81 -11.12 -6.16 4.08
C ILE A 81 -10.00 -5.13 3.81
N ARG A 82 -9.44 -4.54 4.86
CA ARG A 82 -8.23 -3.72 4.74
C ARG A 82 -7.09 -4.54 4.15
N ARG A 83 -6.29 -3.90 3.31
CA ARG A 83 -5.11 -4.51 2.69
C ARG A 83 -3.85 -3.75 3.08
N SER A 84 -2.75 -4.47 3.23
CA SER A 84 -1.44 -3.83 3.33
C SER A 84 -1.12 -3.12 2.02
N LEU A 85 -0.44 -1.98 2.11
CA LEU A 85 -0.03 -1.21 0.94
C LEU A 85 1.38 -1.60 0.53
N PHE A 86 1.51 -2.10 -0.67
CA PHE A 86 2.77 -2.52 -1.25
C PHE A 86 3.42 -1.40 -2.08
N PHE A 87 4.72 -1.24 -1.90
CA PHE A 87 5.58 -0.36 -2.70
C PHE A 87 6.50 -1.22 -3.53
N PRO A 88 6.20 -1.50 -4.80
CA PRO A 88 7.12 -2.18 -5.71
C PRO A 88 8.48 -1.50 -5.78
N GLY A 89 9.50 -2.22 -6.24
CA GLY A 89 10.83 -1.64 -6.46
C GLY A 89 10.74 -0.40 -7.34
N GLY A 90 11.29 0.70 -6.87
CA GLY A 90 11.27 2.01 -7.53
C GLY A 90 11.66 3.13 -6.57
N THR A 91 11.87 4.32 -7.13
CA THR A 91 12.14 5.53 -6.34
C THR A 91 10.93 6.44 -6.40
N TYR A 92 10.21 6.54 -5.30
CA TYR A 92 9.02 7.37 -5.16
C TYR A 92 9.41 8.76 -4.68
N LYS A 93 9.43 9.71 -5.61
CA LYS A 93 9.71 11.10 -5.27
C LYS A 93 8.50 11.73 -4.59
N ILE A 94 8.73 12.37 -3.46
CA ILE A 94 7.70 13.14 -2.76
C ILE A 94 8.18 14.57 -2.52
N THR A 95 7.25 15.51 -2.48
CA THR A 95 7.52 16.94 -2.26
C THR A 95 6.90 17.46 -0.95
N SER A 96 6.11 16.64 -0.30
CA SER A 96 5.57 16.90 1.03
C SER A 96 5.37 15.60 1.80
N SER A 97 5.13 15.69 3.09
CA SER A 97 5.07 14.53 3.99
C SER A 97 4.01 13.51 3.59
N ILE A 98 4.37 12.25 3.68
CA ILE A 98 3.43 11.14 3.66
C ILE A 98 2.70 11.07 5.01
N LYS A 99 1.43 10.84 4.95
CA LYS A 99 0.49 10.91 6.07
C LYS A 99 0.04 9.50 6.45
N VAL A 100 0.59 9.01 7.55
CA VAL A 100 0.40 7.61 7.97
C VAL A 100 -0.67 7.51 9.05
N PRO A 101 -1.86 6.99 8.72
CA PRO A 101 -2.93 6.81 9.70
C PRO A 101 -2.68 5.60 10.61
N PRO A 102 -3.42 5.49 11.73
CA PRO A 102 -3.38 4.29 12.56
C PRO A 102 -3.68 3.01 11.76
N PHE A 103 -3.06 1.92 12.17
CA PHE A 103 -3.20 0.59 11.55
C PHE A 103 -2.66 0.48 10.12
N ALA A 104 -1.92 1.46 9.64
CA ALA A 104 -1.29 1.40 8.33
C ALA A 104 -0.20 0.31 8.31
N GLN A 105 -0.27 -0.52 7.28
CA GLN A 105 0.69 -1.59 7.01
C GLN A 105 1.33 -1.32 5.65
N LEU A 106 2.59 -0.92 5.65
CA LEU A 106 3.36 -0.58 4.45
C LEU A 106 4.52 -1.56 4.29
N PHE A 107 4.70 -2.07 3.11
CA PHE A 107 5.84 -2.94 2.84
C PHE A 107 6.37 -2.74 1.41
N GLY A 108 7.66 -2.93 1.25
CA GLY A 108 8.35 -2.81 -0.03
C GLY A 108 9.15 -4.06 -0.38
N ASP A 109 9.75 -4.03 -1.55
CA ASP A 109 10.59 -5.12 -2.09
C ASP A 109 11.98 -5.22 -1.44
N GLY A 110 12.31 -4.29 -0.55
CA GLY A 110 13.59 -4.22 0.15
C GLY A 110 14.09 -2.79 0.26
N ALA A 111 14.93 -2.52 1.25
CA ALA A 111 15.42 -1.16 1.54
C ALA A 111 16.21 -0.53 0.38
N ASP A 112 16.88 -1.35 -0.42
CA ASP A 112 17.63 -0.88 -1.60
C ASP A 112 16.77 -0.83 -2.88
N SER A 113 15.55 -1.34 -2.81
CA SER A 113 14.65 -1.43 -3.97
C SER A 113 13.49 -0.46 -3.90
N SER A 114 12.81 -0.37 -2.78
CA SER A 114 11.65 0.51 -2.58
C SER A 114 12.10 1.74 -1.78
N ILE A 115 12.31 2.84 -2.48
CA ILE A 115 12.92 4.05 -1.92
C ILE A 115 11.91 5.20 -1.98
N ILE A 116 11.61 5.80 -0.84
CA ILE A 116 10.90 7.07 -0.78
C ILE A 116 11.92 8.20 -0.67
N ASN A 117 11.92 9.08 -1.65
CA ASN A 117 12.88 10.16 -1.75
C ASN A 117 12.18 11.52 -1.68
N MET A 118 12.37 12.25 -0.57
CA MET A 118 11.82 13.58 -0.41
C MET A 118 12.71 14.62 -1.07
N SER A 119 12.12 15.41 -1.95
CA SER A 119 12.78 16.46 -2.71
C SER A 119 12.02 17.78 -2.54
N GLY A 120 12.60 18.71 -1.79
CA GLY A 120 12.04 20.05 -1.59
C GLY A 120 10.98 20.18 -0.49
N GLY A 121 10.85 19.20 0.37
CA GLY A 121 10.00 19.28 1.56
C GLY A 121 10.67 19.99 2.72
N THR A 122 9.89 20.53 3.62
CA THR A 122 10.38 21.44 4.67
C THR A 122 10.35 20.87 6.07
N THR A 123 9.77 19.69 6.31
CA THR A 123 9.58 19.21 7.68
C THR A 123 9.91 17.74 7.89
N TYR A 124 9.09 16.83 7.38
CA TYR A 124 9.26 15.39 7.65
C TYR A 124 8.95 14.59 6.40
N VAL A 125 9.65 13.48 6.19
CA VAL A 125 9.33 12.54 5.11
C VAL A 125 8.00 11.87 5.39
N MET A 126 7.80 11.42 6.61
CA MET A 126 6.55 10.84 7.09
C MET A 126 6.09 11.50 8.37
N ARG A 127 4.79 11.55 8.57
CA ARG A 127 4.19 11.91 9.86
C ARG A 127 2.93 11.13 10.10
N THR A 128 2.59 10.91 11.35
CA THR A 128 1.34 10.27 11.73
C THR A 128 0.14 11.17 11.41
N ALA A 129 -0.99 10.54 11.14
CA ALA A 129 -2.22 11.21 10.77
C ALA A 129 -3.40 10.66 11.56
N ASP A 130 -4.42 11.51 11.74
CA ASP A 130 -5.69 11.09 12.31
C ASP A 130 -6.53 10.34 11.26
N SER A 131 -7.04 9.17 11.62
CA SER A 131 -7.91 8.37 10.75
C SER A 131 -9.25 9.05 10.42
N LEU A 132 -9.68 10.01 11.22
CA LEU A 132 -10.91 10.76 10.98
C LEU A 132 -10.75 11.89 9.96
N GLN A 133 -9.53 12.21 9.55
CA GLN A 133 -9.26 13.28 8.61
C GLN A 133 -9.52 12.85 7.18
N GLN A 134 -10.69 13.15 6.69
CA GLN A 134 -11.18 12.71 5.39
C GLN A 134 -10.48 13.33 4.19
N THR A 135 -9.80 14.45 4.34
CA THR A 135 -9.16 15.15 3.23
C THR A 135 -7.65 14.97 3.17
N GLY A 136 -7.08 14.35 4.18
CA GLY A 136 -5.63 14.24 4.31
C GLY A 136 -4.89 15.59 4.34
N VAL A 137 -5.60 16.69 4.45
CA VAL A 137 -5.05 18.05 4.37
C VAL A 137 -4.60 18.57 5.73
N ASN A 138 -5.29 18.19 6.78
CA ASN A 138 -4.94 18.58 8.14
C ASN A 138 -4.44 17.36 8.89
N ILE A 139 -3.17 17.19 8.83
CA ILE A 139 -2.51 16.23 9.67
C ILE A 139 -1.92 17.06 10.78
N GLY A 140 -2.74 17.24 11.75
CA GLY A 140 -2.31 17.89 12.95
C GLY A 140 -2.01 16.89 14.03
N SER A 141 -1.82 17.41 15.21
CA SER A 141 -1.77 16.66 16.43
C SER A 141 -2.94 15.70 16.54
N ASN A 142 -2.65 14.49 16.91
CA ASN A 142 -3.60 13.41 17.07
C ASN A 142 -4.45 13.58 18.30
N SER A 143 -5.43 14.40 18.20
CA SER A 143 -6.37 14.58 19.31
C SER A 143 -7.46 13.52 19.35
N ALA A 144 -7.78 12.91 18.22
CA ALA A 144 -8.91 11.99 18.11
C ALA A 144 -8.49 10.53 17.95
N THR A 145 -7.43 10.27 17.20
CA THR A 145 -6.93 8.90 16.97
C THR A 145 -5.42 8.85 17.08
N PRO A 146 -4.88 8.45 18.24
CA PRO A 146 -3.44 8.37 18.42
C PRO A 146 -2.81 7.35 17.48
N PRO A 147 -1.54 7.53 17.10
CA PRO A 147 -0.83 6.56 16.29
C PRO A 147 -0.76 5.22 17.02
N GLN A 148 -1.13 4.16 16.33
CA GLN A 148 -1.09 2.81 16.88
C GLN A 148 -1.01 1.77 15.77
N SER A 149 -0.34 0.66 16.07
CA SER A 149 -0.29 -0.51 15.18
C SER A 149 0.15 -0.19 13.75
N ILE A 150 1.09 0.75 13.60
CA ILE A 150 1.69 1.08 12.31
C ILE A 150 2.88 0.15 12.10
N GLU A 151 2.95 -0.47 10.93
CA GLU A 151 4.09 -1.28 10.52
C GLU A 151 4.62 -0.81 9.18
N ILE A 152 5.94 -0.64 9.09
CA ILE A 152 6.64 -0.24 7.87
C ILE A 152 7.86 -1.15 7.73
N SER A 153 7.97 -1.85 6.60
CA SER A 153 9.06 -2.78 6.37
C SER A 153 9.50 -2.81 4.90
N GLY A 154 10.72 -3.23 4.66
CA GLY A 154 11.25 -3.47 3.31
C GLY A 154 11.36 -2.23 2.43
N MET A 155 11.59 -1.04 3.00
CA MET A 155 11.76 0.20 2.25
C MET A 155 12.74 1.15 2.92
N SER A 156 13.27 2.10 2.18
CA SER A 156 14.13 3.17 2.71
C SER A 156 13.55 4.55 2.47
N PHE A 157 13.99 5.49 3.28
CA PHE A 157 13.54 6.87 3.26
C PHE A 157 14.75 7.77 3.14
N ASN A 158 14.78 8.60 2.10
CA ASN A 158 15.83 9.56 1.84
C ASN A 158 15.26 10.98 1.78
N SER A 159 16.07 11.95 2.17
CA SER A 159 15.78 13.36 1.94
C SER A 159 17.03 14.05 1.43
N VAL A 160 16.86 14.97 0.49
CA VAL A 160 17.95 15.82 -0.01
C VAL A 160 18.23 17.00 0.92
N ASP A 161 17.30 17.30 1.80
CA ASP A 161 17.41 18.37 2.81
C ASP A 161 17.55 17.77 4.21
N ASN A 162 18.11 18.56 5.13
CA ASN A 162 18.19 18.18 6.55
C ASN A 162 16.80 18.25 7.19
N VAL A 163 16.01 17.22 6.98
CA VAL A 163 14.68 17.07 7.59
C VAL A 163 14.64 15.79 8.41
N ASP A 164 13.85 15.78 9.45
CA ASP A 164 13.60 14.57 10.23
C ASP A 164 12.82 13.57 9.37
N LEU A 165 13.13 12.29 9.51
CA LEU A 165 12.52 11.27 8.67
C LEU A 165 11.08 11.00 9.06
N ILE A 166 10.81 10.87 10.37
CA ILE A 166 9.50 10.48 10.86
C ILE A 166 9.11 11.34 12.06
N LEU A 167 7.93 11.92 12.00
CA LEU A 167 7.28 12.55 13.15
C LEU A 167 6.15 11.65 13.64
N VAL A 168 6.19 11.31 14.91
CA VAL A 168 5.10 10.63 15.63
C VAL A 168 4.52 11.62 16.63
N ASP A 169 3.29 12.06 16.41
CA ASP A 169 2.53 12.97 17.29
C ASP A 169 1.56 12.19 18.19
#